data_badbc6ec10b95a4f9705054b11fa807a
#
_entry.id   badbc6ec10b95a4f9705054b11fa807a
#
_cell.length_a   1.000
_cell.length_b   1.000
_cell.length_c   1.000
_cell.angle_alpha   90.00
_cell.angle_beta   90.00
_cell.angle_gamma   90.00
#
_symmetry.space_group_name_H-M   'P 1'
#
loop_
_entity.id
_entity.type
_entity.pdbx_description
1 polymer ?
#
loop_
_entity_poly.entity_id
_entity_poly.type
_entity_poly.pdbx_seq_one_letter_code
_entity_poly.pdbx_strand_id
1 'polypeptide(L)'
;MRIGQVFRYPKQKNRNREKIDGFPNFSFYTNCPNENLVLLEKGINPIGLIKNKSIHLTPAIITSTSPHKIGSADTPWQDFYNVSKGHIRYFGDNKGSSNPENKAGNKALLKQFELHNSSDPDIRKTASPIIFFKRVPINNAIKGFVEFNGFGVITNAERVVQHNRRSNSDFVNYSFDFAVLDISQENEEFNWEWINSRRDKSKTLDETMDIAPSAWKYWV
;
A
#
# COMPACT_ATOMS: atom_id res chain seq x y z
N MET A 1 7.20 -3.15 12.16
CA MET A 1 6.24 -4.14 11.60
C MET A 1 7.03 -5.26 10.96
N ARG A 2 6.70 -6.53 11.27
CA ARG A 2 7.37 -7.70 10.66
C ARG A 2 6.50 -8.33 9.58
N ILE A 3 7.09 -8.91 8.56
CA ILE A 3 6.34 -9.65 7.53
C ILE A 3 5.59 -10.81 8.21
N GLY A 4 4.31 -10.99 7.86
CA GLY A 4 3.41 -11.95 8.53
C GLY A 4 2.78 -11.45 9.84
N GLN A 5 3.19 -10.29 10.36
CA GLN A 5 2.57 -9.72 11.55
C GLN A 5 1.13 -9.31 11.29
N VAL A 6 0.22 -9.78 12.14
CA VAL A 6 -1.20 -9.46 12.05
C VAL A 6 -1.55 -8.28 12.95
N PHE A 7 -2.28 -7.33 12.41
CA PHE A 7 -2.80 -6.17 13.10
C PHE A 7 -4.33 -6.21 13.18
N ARG A 8 -4.86 -5.73 14.30
CA ARG A 8 -6.28 -5.42 14.41
C ARG A 8 -6.56 -4.07 13.75
N TYR A 9 -7.48 -4.06 12.80
CA TYR A 9 -7.96 -2.84 12.16
C TYR A 9 -9.45 -2.63 12.54
N PRO A 10 -9.73 -1.95 13.66
CA PRO A 10 -11.10 -1.79 14.16
C PRO A 10 -11.88 -0.79 13.31
N LYS A 11 -13.22 -0.97 13.23
CA LYS A 11 -14.11 0.00 12.58
C LYS A 11 -14.06 1.37 13.26
N GLN A 12 -13.92 1.40 14.59
CA GLN A 12 -13.72 2.61 15.37
C GLN A 12 -12.23 2.93 15.42
N LYS A 13 -11.90 4.14 15.02
CA LYS A 13 -10.52 4.64 14.96
C LYS A 13 -10.03 4.96 16.37
N ASN A 14 -9.47 3.98 17.04
CA ASN A 14 -8.92 4.14 18.38
C ASN A 14 -7.40 4.25 18.32
N ARG A 15 -6.86 5.44 18.53
CA ARG A 15 -5.41 5.73 18.54
C ARG A 15 -4.73 5.41 19.87
N ASN A 16 -5.50 5.23 20.94
CA ASN A 16 -4.97 5.27 22.30
C ASN A 16 -4.65 3.88 22.87
N ARG A 17 -5.05 2.81 22.20
CA ARG A 17 -4.79 1.44 22.64
C ARG A 17 -3.75 0.79 21.75
N GLU A 18 -2.65 0.36 22.33
CA GLU A 18 -1.60 -0.37 21.62
C GLU A 18 -2.10 -1.70 21.06
N LYS A 19 -2.95 -2.41 21.83
CA LYS A 19 -3.54 -3.71 21.44
C LYS A 19 -5.05 -3.69 21.53
N ILE A 20 -5.71 -4.41 20.65
CA ILE A 20 -7.15 -4.68 20.64
C ILE A 20 -7.33 -6.17 20.31
N ASP A 21 -8.18 -6.87 21.06
CA ASP A 21 -8.43 -8.31 20.91
C ASP A 21 -7.13 -9.16 20.92
N GLY A 22 -6.12 -8.74 21.68
CA GLY A 22 -4.82 -9.41 21.76
C GLY A 22 -3.84 -9.08 20.62
N PHE A 23 -4.26 -8.37 19.59
CA PHE A 23 -3.42 -8.01 18.44
C PHE A 23 -2.97 -6.55 18.49
N PRO A 24 -1.80 -6.23 17.92
CA PRO A 24 -1.37 -4.86 17.70
C PRO A 24 -2.45 -4.07 16.96
N ASN A 25 -2.72 -2.85 17.43
CA ASN A 25 -3.72 -1.98 16.81
C ASN A 25 -3.09 -1.15 15.68
N PHE A 26 -3.53 -1.38 14.45
CA PHE A 26 -3.03 -0.68 13.27
C PHE A 26 -3.09 0.85 13.41
N SER A 27 -4.18 1.38 13.96
CA SER A 27 -4.34 2.84 14.14
C SER A 27 -3.40 3.43 15.19
N PHE A 28 -2.95 2.65 16.17
CA PHE A 28 -1.94 3.04 17.14
C PHE A 28 -0.55 3.06 16.50
N TYR A 29 -0.17 1.96 15.83
CA TYR A 29 1.14 1.82 15.20
C TYR A 29 1.39 2.77 14.03
N THR A 30 0.34 3.23 13.36
CA THR A 30 0.43 4.18 12.25
C THR A 30 0.08 5.61 12.64
N ASN A 31 -0.10 5.85 13.96
CA ASN A 31 -0.43 7.18 14.46
C ASN A 31 0.74 8.15 14.20
N CYS A 32 0.40 9.35 13.76
CA CYS A 32 1.31 10.46 13.69
C CYS A 32 0.60 11.67 14.33
N PRO A 33 1.20 12.29 15.36
CA PRO A 33 0.60 13.46 16.00
C PRO A 33 0.27 14.55 14.97
N ASN A 34 -0.89 15.18 15.12
CA ASN A 34 -1.39 16.25 14.26
C ASN A 34 -1.71 15.86 12.81
N GLU A 35 -1.56 14.57 12.43
CA GLU A 35 -1.87 14.09 11.10
C GLU A 35 -3.16 13.24 11.09
N ASN A 36 -3.78 13.15 9.90
CA ASN A 36 -4.95 12.32 9.69
C ASN A 36 -4.62 10.83 9.89
N LEU A 37 -5.64 10.04 10.27
CA LEU A 37 -5.48 8.60 10.37
C LEU A 37 -5.12 7.97 9.03
N VAL A 38 -4.23 6.99 9.08
CA VAL A 38 -3.98 6.10 7.95
C VAL A 38 -5.18 5.19 7.78
N LEU A 39 -5.73 5.14 6.55
CA LEU A 39 -6.92 4.38 6.24
C LEU A 39 -6.60 3.09 5.49
N LEU A 40 -7.33 2.03 5.79
CA LEU A 40 -7.31 0.74 5.09
C LEU A 40 -8.72 0.34 4.61
N GLU A 41 -9.53 1.31 4.22
CA GLU A 41 -10.94 1.09 3.88
C GLU A 41 -11.12 0.50 2.47
N LYS A 42 -10.20 0.84 1.56
CA LYS A 42 -10.20 0.43 0.15
C LYS A 42 -9.08 -0.56 -0.16
N GLY A 43 -9.06 -1.07 -1.38
CA GLY A 43 -7.93 -1.86 -1.88
C GLY A 43 -6.66 -1.02 -2.03
N ILE A 44 -6.78 0.22 -2.52
CA ILE A 44 -5.68 1.17 -2.72
C ILE A 44 -5.95 2.41 -1.88
N ASN A 45 -5.06 2.74 -0.95
CA ASN A 45 -5.21 3.82 0.02
C ASN A 45 -3.96 4.71 0.04
N PRO A 46 -3.89 5.77 -0.78
CA PRO A 46 -2.84 6.77 -0.65
C PRO A 46 -2.93 7.48 0.70
N ILE A 47 -1.80 7.61 1.39
CA ILE A 47 -1.70 8.49 2.57
C ILE A 47 -1.74 9.94 2.09
N GLY A 48 -2.41 10.81 2.85
CA GLY A 48 -2.71 12.17 2.43
C GLY A 48 -1.49 12.93 1.87
N LEU A 49 -1.70 13.62 0.76
CA LEU A 49 -0.67 14.38 0.06
C LEU A 49 -0.06 15.45 0.97
N ILE A 50 1.25 15.43 1.10
CA ILE A 50 2.03 16.46 1.78
C ILE A 50 2.42 17.54 0.77
N LYS A 51 2.11 18.78 1.12
CA LYS A 51 2.50 19.96 0.35
C LYS A 51 3.20 20.93 1.27
N ASN A 52 4.44 21.22 1.00
CA ASN A 52 5.16 22.36 1.54
C ASN A 52 5.85 23.11 0.38
N LYS A 53 6.62 24.18 0.68
CA LYS A 53 7.25 25.00 -0.36
C LYS A 53 8.17 24.23 -1.32
N SER A 54 8.70 23.09 -0.89
CA SER A 54 9.72 22.31 -1.60
C SER A 54 9.29 20.88 -1.93
N ILE A 55 8.20 20.37 -1.34
CA ILE A 55 7.83 18.96 -1.45
C ILE A 55 6.35 18.80 -1.79
N HIS A 56 6.07 18.02 -2.84
CA HIS A 56 4.73 17.56 -3.21
C HIS A 56 4.78 16.04 -3.34
N LEU A 57 4.54 15.31 -2.26
CA LEU A 57 4.59 13.85 -2.29
C LEU A 57 3.41 13.21 -1.55
N THR A 58 3.06 12.01 -1.94
CA THR A 58 2.26 11.09 -1.15
C THR A 58 3.23 10.29 -0.27
N PRO A 59 3.14 10.32 1.08
CA PRO A 59 4.11 9.66 1.95
C PRO A 59 4.28 8.17 1.71
N ALA A 60 3.19 7.46 1.45
CA ALA A 60 3.12 6.07 1.02
C ALA A 60 1.75 5.77 0.39
N ILE A 61 1.66 4.67 -0.35
CA ILE A 61 0.38 4.09 -0.79
C ILE A 61 0.25 2.71 -0.14
N ILE A 62 -0.86 2.46 0.55
CA ILE A 62 -1.14 1.15 1.11
C ILE A 62 -2.06 0.39 0.16
N THR A 63 -1.64 -0.80 -0.25
CA THR A 63 -2.49 -1.75 -0.95
C THR A 63 -2.96 -2.85 0.00
N SER A 64 -4.22 -3.26 -0.13
CA SER A 64 -4.80 -4.31 0.72
C SER A 64 -5.63 -5.27 -0.11
N THR A 65 -5.14 -6.51 -0.24
CA THR A 65 -5.90 -7.58 -0.88
C THR A 65 -6.91 -8.21 0.07
N SER A 66 -7.99 -8.76 -0.51
CA SER A 66 -9.08 -9.41 0.23
C SER A 66 -9.32 -10.81 -0.33
N PRO A 67 -8.52 -11.82 0.04
CA PRO A 67 -8.61 -13.17 -0.54
C PRO A 67 -10.00 -13.81 -0.42
N HIS A 68 -10.76 -13.48 0.63
CA HIS A 68 -12.12 -13.98 0.83
C HIS A 68 -13.14 -13.49 -0.21
N LYS A 69 -12.78 -12.53 -1.06
CA LYS A 69 -13.65 -12.01 -2.14
C LYS A 69 -13.31 -12.58 -3.50
N ILE A 70 -12.26 -13.38 -3.61
CA ILE A 70 -11.81 -13.98 -4.86
C ILE A 70 -12.94 -14.79 -5.49
N GLY A 71 -13.18 -14.56 -6.79
CA GLY A 71 -14.22 -15.26 -7.54
C GLY A 71 -15.66 -14.84 -7.20
N SER A 72 -15.85 -13.85 -6.32
CA SER A 72 -17.17 -13.24 -6.12
C SER A 72 -17.61 -12.47 -7.37
N ALA A 73 -18.92 -12.24 -7.52
CA ALA A 73 -19.44 -11.46 -8.65
C ALA A 73 -18.84 -10.05 -8.73
N ASP A 74 -18.44 -9.46 -7.59
CA ASP A 74 -17.89 -8.11 -7.51
C ASP A 74 -16.35 -8.07 -7.60
N THR A 75 -15.66 -9.21 -7.48
CA THR A 75 -14.19 -9.32 -7.53
C THR A 75 -13.81 -10.63 -8.21
N PRO A 76 -13.95 -10.70 -9.55
CA PRO A 76 -13.70 -11.94 -10.32
C PRO A 76 -12.21 -12.28 -10.46
N TRP A 77 -11.32 -11.35 -10.15
CA TRP A 77 -9.85 -11.50 -10.22
C TRP A 77 -9.26 -11.94 -8.88
N GLN A 78 -8.03 -12.39 -8.94
CA GLN A 78 -7.23 -12.77 -7.79
C GLN A 78 -5.91 -12.02 -7.83
N ASP A 79 -5.65 -11.20 -6.79
CA ASP A 79 -4.32 -10.67 -6.55
C ASP A 79 -3.37 -11.81 -6.16
N PHE A 80 -2.14 -11.72 -6.62
CA PHE A 80 -1.12 -12.73 -6.37
C PHE A 80 -0.06 -12.15 -5.44
N TYR A 81 0.10 -12.75 -4.26
CA TYR A 81 1.06 -12.34 -3.23
C TYR A 81 2.08 -13.44 -3.01
N ASN A 82 3.27 -13.30 -3.60
CA ASN A 82 4.41 -14.19 -3.40
C ASN A 82 5.58 -13.41 -2.80
N VAL A 83 5.41 -12.98 -1.55
CA VAL A 83 6.37 -12.15 -0.82
C VAL A 83 7.72 -12.85 -0.68
N SER A 84 7.73 -14.16 -0.44
CA SER A 84 8.96 -14.94 -0.33
C SER A 84 9.80 -15.00 -1.62
N LYS A 85 9.19 -14.72 -2.77
CA LYS A 85 9.88 -14.57 -4.06
C LYS A 85 9.99 -13.11 -4.51
N GLY A 86 9.70 -12.17 -3.62
CA GLY A 86 9.82 -10.75 -3.89
C GLY A 86 8.82 -10.20 -4.92
N HIS A 87 7.69 -10.88 -5.19
CA HIS A 87 6.76 -10.48 -6.24
C HIS A 87 5.30 -10.43 -5.76
N ILE A 88 4.63 -9.35 -6.12
CA ILE A 88 3.19 -9.18 -5.94
C ILE A 88 2.59 -8.70 -7.27
N ARG A 89 1.49 -9.33 -7.71
CA ARG A 89 0.61 -8.82 -8.76
C ARG A 89 -0.72 -8.39 -8.16
N TYR A 90 -1.11 -7.16 -8.43
CA TYR A 90 -2.30 -6.55 -7.88
C TYR A 90 -3.16 -5.92 -8.97
N PHE A 91 -4.48 -6.08 -8.89
CA PHE A 91 -5.39 -5.48 -9.84
C PHE A 91 -5.95 -4.15 -9.33
N GLY A 92 -6.11 -3.22 -10.24
CA GLY A 92 -6.61 -1.89 -9.98
C GLY A 92 -8.09 -1.84 -9.56
N ASP A 93 -8.58 -0.64 -9.33
CA ASP A 93 -9.88 -0.39 -8.72
C ASP A 93 -11.04 -0.15 -9.72
N ASN A 94 -10.83 -0.35 -11.04
CA ASN A 94 -11.93 -0.31 -12.00
C ASN A 94 -12.76 -1.61 -11.96
N LYS A 95 -14.08 -1.47 -12.08
CA LYS A 95 -15.04 -2.58 -12.03
C LYS A 95 -16.14 -2.47 -13.11
N GLY A 96 -16.00 -1.59 -14.05
CA GLY A 96 -17.01 -1.34 -15.07
C GLY A 96 -16.48 -0.58 -16.27
N SER A 97 -17.39 -0.09 -17.12
CA SER A 97 -17.11 0.53 -18.44
C SER A 97 -16.41 1.89 -18.38
N SER A 98 -16.17 2.47 -17.20
CA SER A 98 -15.45 3.74 -17.09
C SER A 98 -13.99 3.60 -17.49
N ASN A 99 -13.34 4.70 -17.94
CA ASN A 99 -11.91 4.70 -18.19
C ASN A 99 -11.14 4.35 -16.90
N PRO A 100 -10.34 3.27 -16.89
CA PRO A 100 -9.60 2.82 -15.71
C PRO A 100 -8.59 3.86 -15.19
N GLU A 101 -8.06 4.73 -16.04
CA GLU A 101 -7.12 5.80 -15.66
C GLU A 101 -7.75 6.86 -14.75
N ASN A 102 -9.08 7.05 -14.85
CA ASN A 102 -9.81 8.01 -14.03
C ASN A 102 -10.16 7.47 -12.63
N LYS A 103 -9.93 6.18 -12.37
CA LYS A 103 -10.12 5.62 -11.02
C LYS A 103 -9.01 6.10 -10.08
N ALA A 104 -9.40 6.54 -8.90
CA ALA A 104 -8.48 7.19 -7.97
C ALA A 104 -7.29 6.31 -7.57
N GLY A 105 -7.52 5.02 -7.33
CA GLY A 105 -6.46 4.06 -7.00
C GLY A 105 -5.54 3.82 -8.18
N ASN A 106 -6.10 3.53 -9.37
CA ASN A 106 -5.31 3.35 -10.59
C ASN A 106 -4.46 4.59 -10.89
N LYS A 107 -5.06 5.78 -10.86
CA LYS A 107 -4.36 7.04 -11.08
C LYS A 107 -3.19 7.23 -10.11
N ALA A 108 -3.39 6.89 -8.83
CA ALA A 108 -2.33 6.98 -7.82
C ALA A 108 -1.18 6.01 -8.12
N LEU A 109 -1.48 4.75 -8.46
CA LEU A 109 -0.45 3.75 -8.78
C LEU A 109 0.25 4.05 -10.11
N LEU A 110 -0.45 4.49 -11.15
CA LEU A 110 0.15 4.89 -12.43
C LEU A 110 1.15 6.03 -12.27
N LYS A 111 0.79 7.05 -11.47
CA LYS A 111 1.72 8.13 -11.13
C LYS A 111 2.98 7.59 -10.42
N GLN A 112 2.83 6.62 -9.51
CA GLN A 112 3.99 6.02 -8.85
C GLN A 112 4.79 5.13 -9.79
N PHE A 113 4.15 4.44 -10.73
CA PHE A 113 4.85 3.67 -11.75
C PHE A 113 5.82 4.54 -12.55
N GLU A 114 5.40 5.73 -12.97
CA GLU A 114 6.27 6.69 -13.67
C GLU A 114 7.46 7.12 -12.78
N LEU A 115 7.22 7.45 -11.51
CA LEU A 115 8.26 7.85 -10.57
C LEU A 115 9.23 6.71 -10.25
N HIS A 116 8.70 5.49 -10.02
CA HIS A 116 9.50 4.32 -9.70
C HIS A 116 10.44 3.90 -10.85
N ASN A 117 10.04 4.14 -12.09
CA ASN A 117 10.82 3.74 -13.27
C ASN A 117 11.61 4.91 -13.89
N SER A 118 11.72 6.03 -13.18
CA SER A 118 12.59 7.13 -13.59
C SER A 118 14.08 6.72 -13.52
N SER A 119 14.86 7.14 -14.51
CA SER A 119 16.31 7.00 -14.48
C SER A 119 16.98 8.00 -13.53
N ASP A 120 16.28 9.06 -13.13
CA ASP A 120 16.75 10.11 -12.25
C ASP A 120 16.53 9.74 -10.77
N PRO A 121 17.60 9.60 -9.96
CA PRO A 121 17.50 9.33 -8.52
C PRO A 121 16.70 10.39 -7.75
N ASP A 122 16.82 11.66 -8.11
CA ASP A 122 16.10 12.73 -7.41
C ASP A 122 14.60 12.65 -7.66
N ILE A 123 14.17 12.20 -8.83
CA ILE A 123 12.77 11.87 -9.10
C ILE A 123 12.35 10.65 -8.30
N ARG A 124 13.15 9.57 -8.26
CA ARG A 124 12.84 8.37 -7.48
C ARG A 124 12.71 8.65 -5.98
N LYS A 125 13.49 9.57 -5.40
CA LYS A 125 13.32 10.01 -4.00
C LYS A 125 11.91 10.54 -3.71
N THR A 126 11.26 11.18 -4.67
CA THR A 126 9.91 11.71 -4.51
C THR A 126 8.82 10.63 -4.57
N ALA A 127 9.15 9.45 -5.06
CA ALA A 127 8.20 8.35 -5.18
C ALA A 127 7.68 7.85 -3.83
N SER A 128 6.48 7.29 -3.84
CA SER A 128 5.85 6.71 -2.65
C SER A 128 6.20 5.23 -2.53
N PRO A 129 6.71 4.73 -1.39
CA PRO A 129 6.74 3.30 -1.17
C PRO A 129 5.32 2.73 -1.21
N ILE A 130 5.18 1.56 -1.80
CA ILE A 130 3.92 0.80 -1.78
C ILE A 130 4.00 -0.19 -0.63
N ILE A 131 3.06 -0.11 0.30
CA ILE A 131 3.01 -0.96 1.51
C ILE A 131 1.92 -2.00 1.34
N PHE A 132 2.27 -3.26 1.55
CA PHE A 132 1.41 -4.40 1.24
C PHE A 132 0.76 -4.96 2.48
N PHE A 133 -0.57 -5.03 2.47
CA PHE A 133 -1.36 -5.73 3.47
C PHE A 133 -2.30 -6.74 2.83
N LYS A 134 -2.58 -7.79 3.57
CA LYS A 134 -3.54 -8.83 3.22
C LYS A 134 -4.57 -8.94 4.33
N ARG A 135 -5.85 -8.93 4.00
CA ARG A 135 -6.92 -9.20 4.97
C ARG A 135 -6.93 -10.68 5.30
N VAL A 136 -6.89 -10.97 6.59
CA VAL A 136 -6.86 -12.34 7.10
C VAL A 136 -8.05 -12.59 8.03
N PRO A 137 -8.70 -13.76 7.93
CA PRO A 137 -9.73 -14.14 8.88
C PRO A 137 -9.08 -14.60 10.19
N ILE A 138 -9.61 -14.15 11.33
CA ILE A 138 -9.20 -14.60 12.66
C ILE A 138 -10.45 -15.00 13.44
N ASN A 139 -10.47 -16.18 14.06
CA ASN A 139 -11.56 -16.69 14.88
C ASN A 139 -12.95 -16.54 14.20
N ASN A 140 -13.06 -16.95 12.93
CA ASN A 140 -14.25 -16.80 12.09
C ASN A 140 -14.67 -15.36 11.76
N ALA A 141 -13.92 -14.34 12.21
CA ALA A 141 -14.14 -12.96 11.81
C ALA A 141 -13.39 -12.68 10.49
N ILE A 142 -14.13 -12.55 9.39
CA ILE A 142 -13.58 -12.30 8.04
C ILE A 142 -13.01 -10.88 7.91
N LYS A 143 -13.44 -9.95 8.77
CA LYS A 143 -13.07 -8.52 8.68
C LYS A 143 -12.40 -8.04 9.96
N GLY A 144 -11.56 -7.02 9.80
CA GLY A 144 -10.96 -6.29 10.92
C GLY A 144 -9.55 -6.74 11.29
N PHE A 145 -8.96 -7.65 10.52
CA PHE A 145 -7.57 -8.05 10.69
C PHE A 145 -6.82 -7.93 9.37
N VAL A 146 -5.58 -7.45 9.45
CA VAL A 146 -4.69 -7.29 8.30
C VAL A 146 -3.31 -7.80 8.66
N GLU A 147 -2.70 -8.52 7.73
CA GLU A 147 -1.34 -9.03 7.80
C GLU A 147 -0.42 -8.12 7.00
N PHE A 148 0.70 -7.70 7.56
CA PHE A 148 1.73 -6.95 6.87
C PHE A 148 2.56 -7.88 5.98
N ASN A 149 2.69 -7.52 4.70
CA ASN A 149 3.38 -8.32 3.68
C ASN A 149 4.58 -7.60 3.05
N GLY A 150 5.13 -6.60 3.75
CA GLY A 150 6.29 -5.86 3.28
C GLY A 150 5.95 -4.58 2.54
N PHE A 151 6.95 -4.03 1.85
CA PHE A 151 6.83 -2.83 1.03
C PHE A 151 7.65 -2.99 -0.26
N GLY A 152 7.41 -2.13 -1.24
CA GLY A 152 8.12 -2.25 -2.50
C GLY A 152 7.81 -1.15 -3.49
N VAL A 153 8.15 -1.42 -4.75
CA VAL A 153 8.03 -0.51 -5.89
C VAL A 153 7.26 -1.16 -7.02
N ILE A 154 6.67 -0.36 -7.90
CA ILE A 154 5.96 -0.84 -9.10
C ILE A 154 6.98 -1.05 -10.21
N THR A 155 7.03 -2.27 -10.75
CA THR A 155 7.94 -2.64 -11.85
C THR A 155 7.23 -2.72 -13.20
N ASN A 156 5.91 -2.97 -13.20
CA ASN A 156 5.13 -3.02 -14.41
C ASN A 156 3.69 -2.53 -14.17
N ALA A 157 3.09 -1.94 -15.19
CA ALA A 157 1.68 -1.55 -15.22
C ALA A 157 1.11 -1.89 -16.59
N GLU A 158 0.11 -2.76 -16.64
CA GLU A 158 -0.47 -3.27 -17.86
C GLU A 158 -1.99 -3.10 -17.89
N ARG A 159 -2.55 -2.70 -19.02
CA ARG A 159 -3.99 -2.72 -19.23
C ARG A 159 -4.46 -4.13 -19.51
N VAL A 160 -5.45 -4.57 -18.75
CA VAL A 160 -6.01 -5.93 -18.85
C VAL A 160 -7.52 -5.87 -19.02
N VAL A 161 -8.07 -6.83 -19.77
CA VAL A 161 -9.52 -7.03 -19.88
C VAL A 161 -9.95 -8.03 -18.79
N GLN A 162 -10.96 -7.66 -18.04
CA GLN A 162 -11.56 -8.49 -16.99
C GLN A 162 -13.06 -8.63 -17.22
N HIS A 163 -13.64 -9.76 -16.81
CA HIS A 163 -15.06 -10.03 -16.95
C HIS A 163 -15.80 -9.81 -15.63
N ASN A 164 -16.81 -8.95 -15.63
CA ASN A 164 -17.68 -8.75 -14.49
C ASN A 164 -18.88 -9.72 -14.60
N ARG A 165 -18.90 -10.76 -13.77
CA ARG A 165 -19.94 -11.78 -13.77
C ARG A 165 -21.34 -11.25 -13.40
N ARG A 166 -21.40 -10.17 -12.62
CA ARG A 166 -22.68 -9.59 -12.19
C ARG A 166 -23.39 -8.84 -13.30
N SER A 167 -22.65 -8.05 -14.08
CA SER A 167 -23.18 -7.31 -15.23
C SER A 167 -23.06 -8.09 -16.54
N ASN A 168 -22.44 -9.25 -16.53
CA ASN A 168 -22.12 -10.07 -17.71
C ASN A 168 -21.46 -9.25 -18.81
N SER A 169 -20.46 -8.45 -18.46
CA SER A 169 -19.78 -7.54 -19.38
C SER A 169 -18.28 -7.47 -19.09
N ASP A 170 -17.52 -7.27 -20.14
CA ASP A 170 -16.10 -7.03 -20.04
C ASP A 170 -15.81 -5.56 -19.69
N PHE A 171 -14.72 -5.35 -19.00
CA PHE A 171 -14.22 -4.01 -18.66
C PHE A 171 -12.69 -4.01 -18.66
N VAL A 172 -12.12 -2.85 -18.89
CA VAL A 172 -10.68 -2.63 -18.86
C VAL A 172 -10.27 -2.20 -17.44
N ASN A 173 -9.19 -2.81 -16.92
CA ASN A 173 -8.57 -2.43 -15.67
C ASN A 173 -7.05 -2.34 -15.84
N TYR A 174 -6.32 -2.13 -14.77
CA TYR A 174 -4.86 -2.28 -14.71
C TYR A 174 -4.47 -3.47 -13.86
N SER A 175 -3.41 -4.14 -14.28
CA SER A 175 -2.62 -5.07 -13.49
C SER A 175 -1.29 -4.39 -13.19
N PHE A 176 -0.87 -4.41 -11.92
CA PHE A 176 0.39 -3.86 -11.47
C PHE A 176 1.27 -4.98 -10.92
N ASP A 177 2.51 -5.06 -11.38
CA ASP A 177 3.52 -5.92 -10.78
C ASP A 177 4.41 -5.10 -9.85
N PHE A 178 4.71 -5.65 -8.68
CA PHE A 178 5.54 -5.02 -7.67
C PHE A 178 6.74 -5.90 -7.35
N ALA A 179 7.90 -5.27 -7.22
CA ALA A 179 9.03 -5.86 -6.51
C ALA A 179 8.89 -5.54 -5.01
N VAL A 180 8.88 -6.59 -4.19
CA VAL A 180 8.95 -6.45 -2.74
C VAL A 180 10.41 -6.27 -2.36
N LEU A 181 10.71 -5.18 -1.66
CA LEU A 181 12.07 -4.86 -1.22
C LEU A 181 12.42 -5.64 0.03
N ASP A 182 13.68 -6.09 0.08
CA ASP A 182 14.20 -6.86 1.20
C ASP A 182 14.41 -5.99 2.45
N ILE A 183 13.96 -6.48 3.60
CA ILE A 183 14.14 -5.85 4.91
C ILE A 183 14.99 -6.70 5.87
N SER A 184 15.76 -7.65 5.34
CA SER A 184 16.63 -8.51 6.15
C SER A 184 17.71 -7.73 6.90
N GLN A 185 18.20 -6.65 6.32
CA GLN A 185 19.18 -5.75 6.97
C GLN A 185 18.60 -4.99 8.16
N GLU A 186 17.28 -4.82 8.25
CA GLU A 186 16.55 -4.23 9.36
C GLU A 186 16.00 -5.30 10.33
N ASN A 187 16.63 -6.48 10.41
CA ASN A 187 16.16 -7.62 11.21
C ASN A 187 14.71 -8.02 10.88
N GLU A 188 14.34 -7.94 9.62
CA GLU A 188 12.99 -8.21 9.10
C GLU A 188 11.92 -7.28 9.68
N GLU A 189 12.31 -6.12 10.17
CA GLU A 189 11.39 -5.15 10.76
C GLU A 189 11.31 -3.85 9.95
N PHE A 190 10.13 -3.60 9.38
CA PHE A 190 9.81 -2.33 8.72
C PHE A 190 9.53 -1.24 9.78
N ASN A 191 10.34 -0.19 9.80
CA ASN A 191 10.16 0.94 10.68
C ASN A 191 9.12 1.93 10.13
N TRP A 192 7.93 1.99 10.75
CA TRP A 192 6.87 2.91 10.34
C TRP A 192 7.22 4.39 10.57
N GLU A 193 8.17 4.70 11.45
CA GLU A 193 8.63 6.08 11.68
C GLU A 193 9.20 6.72 10.41
N TRP A 194 9.70 5.92 9.48
CA TRP A 194 10.05 6.43 8.15
C TRP A 194 8.85 7.03 7.42
N ILE A 195 7.70 6.37 7.46
CA ILE A 195 6.48 6.89 6.83
C ILE A 195 5.97 8.12 7.58
N ASN A 196 6.04 8.14 8.91
CA ASN A 196 5.69 9.32 9.71
C ASN A 196 6.62 10.50 9.41
N SER A 197 7.92 10.25 9.25
CA SER A 197 8.89 11.26 8.81
C SER A 197 8.52 11.86 7.45
N ARG A 198 8.08 11.05 6.49
CA ARG A 198 7.59 11.51 5.18
C ARG A 198 6.25 12.27 5.26
N ARG A 199 5.51 12.17 6.35
CA ARG A 199 4.29 12.94 6.64
C ARG A 199 4.58 14.26 7.31
N ASP A 200 5.76 14.45 7.87
CA ASP A 200 6.16 15.65 8.57
C ASP A 200 6.54 16.76 7.57
N LYS A 201 5.73 17.82 7.53
CA LYS A 201 5.93 18.96 6.62
C LYS A 201 7.17 19.80 6.94
N SER A 202 7.76 19.64 8.12
CA SER A 202 8.97 20.35 8.51
C SER A 202 10.24 19.69 7.97
N LYS A 203 10.18 18.42 7.57
CA LYS A 203 11.31 17.64 7.08
C LYS A 203 11.53 17.76 5.57
N THR A 204 12.77 17.76 5.17
CA THR A 204 13.19 17.60 3.78
C THR A 204 13.15 16.14 3.34
N LEU A 205 13.20 15.86 2.03
CA LEU A 205 13.30 14.49 1.53
C LEU A 205 14.58 13.80 2.00
N ASP A 206 15.71 14.51 2.01
CA ASP A 206 16.98 13.93 2.45
C ASP A 206 16.93 13.51 3.92
N GLU A 207 16.36 14.34 4.82
CA GLU A 207 16.14 13.96 6.23
C GLU A 207 15.25 12.72 6.36
N THR A 208 14.28 12.50 5.46
CA THR A 208 13.47 11.27 5.48
C THR A 208 14.24 10.05 4.98
N MET A 209 15.26 10.25 4.15
CA MET A 209 16.13 9.18 3.67
C MET A 209 17.06 8.64 4.77
N ASP A 210 17.41 9.43 5.79
CA ASP A 210 18.29 8.98 6.88
C ASP A 210 17.77 7.73 7.59
N ILE A 211 16.45 7.66 7.80
CA ILE A 211 15.76 6.53 8.47
C ILE A 211 15.02 5.59 7.52
N ALA A 212 15.20 5.78 6.21
CA ALA A 212 14.64 4.88 5.21
C ALA A 212 15.30 3.49 5.28
N PRO A 213 14.56 2.40 4.97
CA PRO A 213 15.14 1.07 4.86
C PRO A 213 16.30 1.03 3.85
N SER A 214 17.31 0.20 4.13
CA SER A 214 18.52 0.07 3.30
C SER A 214 18.17 -0.29 1.86
N ALA A 215 17.21 -1.19 1.65
CA ALA A 215 16.76 -1.56 0.32
C ALA A 215 16.12 -0.39 -0.46
N TRP A 216 15.42 0.53 0.23
CA TRP A 216 14.92 1.76 -0.39
C TRP A 216 16.04 2.70 -0.80
N LYS A 217 17.03 2.91 0.11
CA LYS A 217 18.21 3.76 -0.19
C LYS A 217 19.00 3.24 -1.38
N TYR A 218 19.14 1.91 -1.47
CA TYR A 218 19.83 1.26 -2.58
C TYR A 218 19.06 1.37 -3.90
N TRP A 219 17.72 1.27 -3.84
CA TRP A 219 16.88 1.37 -5.03
C TRP A 219 16.82 2.81 -5.58
N VAL A 220 16.84 3.85 -4.73
CA VAL A 220 16.89 5.28 -5.12
C VAL A 220 18.21 5.59 -5.79
#